data_d08e253e3cfcde7a6a765328aa2dbb9a
#
_entry.id   d08e253e3cfcde7a6a765328aa2dbb9a
#
_cell.length_a   1.000
_cell.length_b   1.000
_cell.length_c   1.000
_cell.angle_alpha   90.00
_cell.angle_beta   90.00
_cell.angle_gamma   90.00
#
_symmetry.space_group_name_H-M   'P 1'
#
loop_
_entity.id
_entity.type
_entity.pdbx_description
1 polymer ?
#
loop_
_entity_poly.entity_id
_entity_poly.type
_entity_poly.pdbx_seq_one_letter_code
_entity_poly.pdbx_strand_id
1 'polypeptide(L)'
;MARLIVCCSEISDPNWRWIERNLASDGFRFEFVACIPANWVERHFKILNLARLRGCIQAVRVAKREQALVLVTHGPTLAAWCGVFGALFGLRARLLAHSFNFAHLPGKLKTIIFRLGLKRADRLVTFSNAERELYSGVFHLPKDRFDFVYWGANEPTVSNGNAYGDYVSAIGGNARDYPTLMEAARLLPHIPFIVVGRPENFAGLDLPQNVTRHVNTPLEFAMNLLKHSRFMVLPLNSSDVPCGHVTIVAAMHLGKAMIVTASSGVDDYVMANENALVCPVGEANSLSSLIEKLWGDADLCSRLGASGKSFALANCSEQKIVHHFRSYTNTIKA
;
A
#
# COMPACT_ATOMS: atom_id res chain seq x y z
N MET A 1 -18.05 29.73 5.77
CA MET A 1 -18.19 28.43 6.51
C MET A 1 -17.06 27.50 6.10
N ALA A 2 -16.51 26.70 7.02
CA ALA A 2 -15.49 25.70 6.67
C ALA A 2 -16.09 24.63 5.75
N ARG A 3 -15.36 24.27 4.69
CA ARG A 3 -15.79 23.25 3.72
C ARG A 3 -15.63 21.86 4.33
N LEU A 4 -16.69 21.05 4.38
CA LEU A 4 -16.64 19.73 4.98
C LEU A 4 -16.08 18.68 4.03
N ILE A 5 -15.18 17.87 4.55
CA ILE A 5 -14.68 16.63 3.92
C ILE A 5 -15.07 15.45 4.81
N VAL A 6 -15.78 14.49 4.26
CA VAL A 6 -16.10 13.23 4.95
C VAL A 6 -15.11 12.15 4.52
N CYS A 7 -14.47 11.49 5.48
CA CYS A 7 -13.50 10.42 5.25
C CYS A 7 -14.10 9.07 5.67
N CYS A 8 -14.20 8.14 4.75
CA CYS A 8 -14.71 6.79 4.96
C CYS A 8 -13.58 5.76 4.87
N SER A 9 -13.28 5.05 5.95
CA SER A 9 -12.13 4.15 6.04
C SER A 9 -12.41 2.91 6.89
N GLU A 10 -11.69 1.82 6.64
CA GLU A 10 -11.60 0.65 7.52
C GLU A 10 -10.49 0.79 8.57
N ILE A 11 -9.71 1.86 8.50
CA ILE A 11 -8.61 2.14 9.42
C ILE A 11 -9.16 2.97 10.57
N SER A 12 -8.98 2.48 11.80
CA SER A 12 -9.34 3.18 13.02
C SER A 12 -8.17 3.90 13.68
N ASP A 13 -6.93 3.70 13.17
CA ASP A 13 -5.73 4.31 13.72
C ASP A 13 -5.80 5.84 13.60
N PRO A 14 -5.67 6.59 14.70
CA PRO A 14 -5.61 8.06 14.69
C PRO A 14 -4.48 8.60 13.80
N ASN A 15 -3.38 7.87 13.64
CA ASN A 15 -2.27 8.27 12.78
C ASN A 15 -2.66 8.32 11.31
N TRP A 16 -3.74 7.64 10.92
CA TRP A 16 -4.25 7.69 9.56
C TRP A 16 -4.97 9.01 9.22
N ARG A 17 -5.12 9.92 10.17
CA ARG A 17 -5.69 11.26 9.95
C ARG A 17 -4.70 12.24 9.32
N TRP A 18 -3.82 11.75 8.45
CA TRP A 18 -2.83 12.59 7.76
C TRP A 18 -3.47 13.71 6.94
N ILE A 19 -4.65 13.48 6.33
CA ILE A 19 -5.40 14.50 5.59
C ILE A 19 -5.76 15.66 6.51
N GLU A 20 -6.40 15.37 7.64
CA GLU A 20 -6.80 16.39 8.62
C GLU A 20 -5.58 17.13 9.16
N ARG A 21 -4.55 16.39 9.60
CA ARG A 21 -3.33 16.98 10.18
C ARG A 21 -2.65 17.98 9.25
N ASN A 22 -2.66 17.71 7.94
CA ASN A 22 -1.98 18.55 6.97
C ASN A 22 -2.85 19.64 6.32
N LEU A 23 -4.18 19.53 6.41
CA LEU A 23 -5.11 20.41 5.70
C LEU A 23 -6.08 21.17 6.64
N ALA A 24 -5.96 21.00 7.95
CA ALA A 24 -6.81 21.71 8.91
C ALA A 24 -6.70 23.23 8.77
N SER A 25 -5.51 23.75 8.44
CA SER A 25 -5.26 25.19 8.21
C SER A 25 -5.86 25.72 6.90
N ASP A 26 -6.27 24.86 5.96
CA ASP A 26 -6.77 25.24 4.65
C ASP A 26 -8.29 25.57 4.66
N GLY A 27 -8.89 25.70 5.85
CA GLY A 27 -10.30 26.03 6.02
C GLY A 27 -11.23 24.84 5.77
N PHE A 28 -10.75 23.63 5.93
CA PHE A 28 -11.57 22.42 5.89
C PHE A 28 -11.94 21.93 7.30
N ARG A 29 -13.15 21.35 7.40
CA ARG A 29 -13.59 20.54 8.53
C ARG A 29 -13.63 19.09 8.10
N PHE A 30 -13.19 18.19 8.95
CA PHE A 30 -13.13 16.77 8.65
C PHE A 30 -14.10 15.98 9.53
N GLU A 31 -14.76 14.98 8.95
CA GLU A 31 -15.56 14.00 9.67
C GLU A 31 -15.17 12.58 9.22
N PHE A 32 -14.85 11.72 10.18
CA PHE A 32 -14.35 10.38 9.93
C PHE A 32 -15.43 9.34 10.24
N VAL A 33 -15.72 8.49 9.27
CA VAL A 33 -16.63 7.35 9.39
C VAL A 33 -15.83 6.07 9.28
N ALA A 34 -15.71 5.33 10.39
CA ALA A 34 -15.01 4.05 10.42
C ALA A 34 -15.93 2.90 10.01
N CYS A 35 -15.49 2.14 9.02
CA CYS A 35 -16.19 0.94 8.51
C CYS A 35 -15.72 -0.34 9.23
N ILE A 36 -15.64 -0.29 10.55
CA ILE A 36 -15.20 -1.39 11.42
C ILE A 36 -16.41 -2.07 12.09
N PRO A 37 -16.31 -3.36 12.46
CA PRO A 37 -17.39 -4.06 13.17
C PRO A 37 -17.75 -3.41 14.50
N ALA A 38 -19.01 -3.03 14.69
CA ALA A 38 -19.53 -2.39 15.89
C ALA A 38 -20.16 -3.38 16.88
N ASN A 39 -20.59 -4.55 16.40
CA ASN A 39 -21.30 -5.54 17.20
C ASN A 39 -20.85 -6.97 16.89
N TRP A 40 -21.38 -7.94 17.66
CA TRP A 40 -21.04 -9.35 17.51
C TRP A 40 -21.42 -9.90 16.12
N VAL A 41 -22.58 -9.52 15.58
CA VAL A 41 -23.06 -9.98 14.27
C VAL A 41 -22.08 -9.56 13.17
N GLU A 42 -21.66 -8.30 13.15
CA GLU A 42 -20.71 -7.78 12.16
C GLU A 42 -19.32 -8.42 12.26
N ARG A 43 -18.92 -8.89 13.45
CA ARG A 43 -17.65 -9.60 13.65
C ARG A 43 -17.67 -11.02 13.11
N HIS A 44 -18.83 -11.72 13.23
CA HIS A 44 -18.93 -13.14 12.89
C HIS A 44 -19.45 -13.37 11.46
N PHE A 45 -20.39 -12.55 10.98
CA PHE A 45 -20.92 -12.66 9.62
C PHE A 45 -20.04 -11.95 8.59
N LYS A 46 -18.88 -12.56 8.26
CA LYS A 46 -17.88 -11.97 7.34
C LYS A 46 -18.32 -11.97 5.86
N ILE A 47 -19.29 -12.80 5.46
CA ILE A 47 -19.67 -13.04 4.06
C ILE A 47 -20.14 -11.76 3.35
N LEU A 48 -20.96 -10.93 4.00
CA LEU A 48 -21.48 -9.68 3.43
C LEU A 48 -20.72 -8.44 3.87
N ASN A 49 -19.77 -8.57 4.78
CA ASN A 49 -19.07 -7.45 5.43
C ASN A 49 -20.02 -6.28 5.79
N LEU A 50 -20.99 -6.58 6.66
CA LEU A 50 -22.05 -5.65 7.06
C LEU A 50 -21.52 -4.33 7.62
N ALA A 51 -20.38 -4.38 8.31
CA ALA A 51 -19.71 -3.18 8.82
C ALA A 51 -19.33 -2.20 7.69
N ARG A 52 -18.82 -2.70 6.56
CA ARG A 52 -18.55 -1.86 5.38
C ARG A 52 -19.80 -1.22 4.82
N LEU A 53 -20.85 -2.02 4.63
CA LEU A 53 -22.11 -1.51 4.08
C LEU A 53 -22.70 -0.43 4.98
N ARG A 54 -22.79 -0.71 6.29
CA ARG A 54 -23.27 0.25 7.29
C ARG A 54 -22.45 1.54 7.27
N GLY A 55 -21.10 1.42 7.31
CA GLY A 55 -20.20 2.56 7.29
C GLY A 55 -20.33 3.39 6.02
N CYS A 56 -20.41 2.76 4.84
CA CYS A 56 -20.62 3.47 3.58
C CYS A 56 -21.99 4.19 3.54
N ILE A 57 -23.06 3.57 4.02
CA ILE A 57 -24.38 4.22 4.11
C ILE A 57 -24.29 5.42 5.05
N GLN A 58 -23.63 5.27 6.21
CA GLN A 58 -23.45 6.35 7.17
C GLN A 58 -22.65 7.51 6.56
N ALA A 59 -21.51 7.21 5.92
CA ALA A 59 -20.65 8.23 5.28
C ALA A 59 -21.42 9.03 4.21
N VAL A 60 -22.20 8.33 3.36
CA VAL A 60 -23.02 8.99 2.33
C VAL A 60 -24.12 9.86 2.95
N ARG A 61 -24.79 9.37 4.02
CA ARG A 61 -25.83 10.13 4.72
C ARG A 61 -25.26 11.38 5.40
N VAL A 62 -24.12 11.25 6.06
CA VAL A 62 -23.43 12.40 6.68
C VAL A 62 -23.01 13.40 5.60
N ALA A 63 -22.33 12.94 4.53
CA ALA A 63 -21.91 13.82 3.44
C ALA A 63 -23.10 14.54 2.77
N LYS A 64 -24.25 13.88 2.65
CA LYS A 64 -25.45 14.53 2.11
C LYS A 64 -26.08 15.53 3.07
N ARG A 65 -26.28 15.12 4.34
CA ARG A 65 -26.92 15.98 5.36
C ARG A 65 -26.13 17.26 5.62
N GLU A 66 -24.82 17.14 5.76
CA GLU A 66 -23.91 18.23 6.05
C GLU A 66 -23.42 18.98 4.79
N GLN A 67 -23.94 18.63 3.61
CA GLN A 67 -23.55 19.22 2.32
C GLN A 67 -22.02 19.22 2.10
N ALA A 68 -21.39 18.07 2.35
CA ALA A 68 -19.95 17.93 2.20
C ALA A 68 -19.48 18.27 0.78
N LEU A 69 -18.31 18.89 0.68
CA LEU A 69 -17.64 19.18 -0.58
C LEU A 69 -17.16 17.87 -1.23
N VAL A 70 -16.52 17.03 -0.43
CA VAL A 70 -15.91 15.76 -0.87
C VAL A 70 -16.23 14.65 0.11
N LEU A 71 -16.56 13.48 -0.42
CA LEU A 71 -16.51 12.19 0.28
C LEU A 71 -15.24 11.45 -0.17
N VAL A 72 -14.29 11.31 0.71
CA VAL A 72 -13.04 10.56 0.48
C VAL A 72 -13.21 9.14 0.98
N THR A 73 -12.88 8.15 0.17
CA THR A 73 -12.88 6.75 0.59
C THR A 73 -11.46 6.19 0.56
N HIS A 74 -11.11 5.38 1.54
CA HIS A 74 -9.85 4.65 1.57
C HIS A 74 -10.07 3.22 1.06
N GLY A 75 -9.59 2.98 -0.14
CA GLY A 75 -9.68 1.70 -0.81
C GLY A 75 -10.89 1.54 -1.76
N PRO A 76 -10.75 0.62 -2.73
CA PRO A 76 -11.66 0.51 -3.87
C PRO A 76 -13.05 -0.03 -3.49
N THR A 77 -13.13 -0.91 -2.49
CA THR A 77 -14.40 -1.49 -2.05
C THR A 77 -15.32 -0.43 -1.43
N LEU A 78 -14.77 0.45 -0.60
CA LEU A 78 -15.53 1.55 0.00
C LEU A 78 -15.95 2.56 -1.06
N ALA A 79 -15.07 2.86 -2.03
CA ALA A 79 -15.39 3.74 -3.14
C ALA A 79 -16.59 3.22 -3.95
N ALA A 80 -16.57 1.92 -4.28
CA ALA A 80 -17.66 1.29 -5.04
C ALA A 80 -18.99 1.36 -4.28
N TRP A 81 -19.03 0.98 -2.99
CA TRP A 81 -20.26 1.03 -2.21
C TRP A 81 -20.73 2.45 -1.91
N CYS A 82 -19.83 3.38 -1.58
CA CYS A 82 -20.19 4.80 -1.44
C CYS A 82 -20.76 5.37 -2.75
N GLY A 83 -20.24 4.94 -3.89
CA GLY A 83 -20.78 5.32 -5.19
C GLY A 83 -22.19 4.76 -5.44
N VAL A 84 -22.43 3.48 -5.13
CA VAL A 84 -23.78 2.87 -5.23
C VAL A 84 -24.77 3.59 -4.32
N PHE A 85 -24.44 3.73 -3.02
CA PHE A 85 -25.34 4.42 -2.09
C PHE A 85 -25.46 5.91 -2.39
N GLY A 86 -24.39 6.53 -2.90
CA GLY A 86 -24.41 7.91 -3.37
C GLY A 86 -25.41 8.13 -4.51
N ALA A 87 -25.50 7.17 -5.44
CA ALA A 87 -26.50 7.21 -6.50
C ALA A 87 -27.92 7.06 -5.94
N LEU A 88 -28.14 6.06 -5.04
CA LEU A 88 -29.43 5.78 -4.45
C LEU A 88 -29.96 6.94 -3.59
N PHE A 89 -29.07 7.60 -2.85
CA PHE A 89 -29.47 8.68 -1.93
C PHE A 89 -29.33 10.09 -2.51
N GLY A 90 -28.92 10.21 -3.78
CA GLY A 90 -28.76 11.52 -4.42
C GLY A 90 -27.64 12.35 -3.79
N LEU A 91 -26.45 11.76 -3.55
CA LEU A 91 -25.27 12.46 -3.06
C LEU A 91 -24.79 13.48 -4.09
N ARG A 92 -24.56 14.73 -3.66
CA ARG A 92 -24.01 15.82 -4.48
C ARG A 92 -22.51 16.02 -4.28
N ALA A 93 -21.97 15.61 -3.13
CA ALA A 93 -20.54 15.67 -2.85
C ALA A 93 -19.73 14.92 -3.93
N ARG A 94 -18.55 15.44 -4.26
CA ARG A 94 -17.58 14.73 -5.11
C ARG A 94 -17.09 13.48 -4.38
N LEU A 95 -16.94 12.38 -5.09
CA LEU A 95 -16.43 11.13 -4.54
C LEU A 95 -14.97 10.93 -5.00
N LEU A 96 -14.03 11.01 -4.07
CA LEU A 96 -12.61 10.73 -4.29
C LEU A 96 -12.27 9.34 -3.74
N ALA A 97 -11.91 8.43 -4.63
CA ALA A 97 -11.41 7.10 -4.24
C ALA A 97 -9.89 7.17 -4.03
N HIS A 98 -9.46 7.42 -2.78
CA HIS A 98 -8.05 7.43 -2.41
C HIS A 98 -7.56 6.01 -2.09
N SER A 99 -6.28 5.73 -2.31
CA SER A 99 -5.69 4.39 -2.12
C SER A 99 -6.45 3.31 -2.91
N PHE A 100 -6.66 3.56 -4.19
CA PHE A 100 -7.44 2.68 -5.05
C PHE A 100 -6.58 1.52 -5.54
N ASN A 101 -6.34 0.57 -4.64
CA ASN A 101 -5.64 -0.67 -4.97
C ASN A 101 -6.36 -1.88 -4.36
N PHE A 102 -6.39 -2.98 -5.11
CA PHE A 102 -6.96 -4.26 -4.67
C PHE A 102 -5.85 -5.22 -4.26
N ALA A 103 -6.09 -6.01 -3.21
CA ALA A 103 -5.21 -7.16 -2.92
C ALA A 103 -5.47 -8.32 -3.91
N HIS A 104 -6.73 -8.47 -4.34
CA HIS A 104 -7.18 -9.42 -5.37
C HIS A 104 -8.33 -8.80 -6.14
N LEU A 105 -8.35 -9.01 -7.44
CA LEU A 105 -9.45 -8.50 -8.28
C LEU A 105 -10.80 -9.14 -7.86
N PRO A 106 -11.89 -8.37 -7.88
CA PRO A 106 -13.21 -8.90 -7.57
C PRO A 106 -13.69 -9.88 -8.64
N GLY A 107 -14.45 -10.91 -8.26
CA GLY A 107 -15.09 -11.82 -9.20
C GLY A 107 -16.10 -11.10 -10.10
N LYS A 108 -16.46 -11.71 -11.24
CA LYS A 108 -17.25 -11.10 -12.33
C LYS A 108 -18.50 -10.32 -11.87
N LEU A 109 -19.36 -10.93 -11.05
CA LEU A 109 -20.59 -10.27 -10.58
C LEU A 109 -20.28 -9.03 -9.73
N LYS A 110 -19.31 -9.15 -8.82
CA LYS A 110 -18.89 -8.04 -7.96
C LYS A 110 -18.24 -6.92 -8.77
N THR A 111 -17.52 -7.24 -9.84
CA THR A 111 -16.95 -6.27 -10.77
C THR A 111 -18.04 -5.42 -11.43
N ILE A 112 -19.14 -6.02 -11.85
CA ILE A 112 -20.29 -5.31 -12.45
C ILE A 112 -20.89 -4.33 -11.45
N ILE A 113 -21.15 -4.78 -10.21
CA ILE A 113 -21.71 -3.94 -9.15
C ILE A 113 -20.75 -2.79 -8.82
N PHE A 114 -19.46 -3.11 -8.66
CA PHE A 114 -18.44 -2.10 -8.37
C PHE A 114 -18.30 -1.08 -9.49
N ARG A 115 -18.33 -1.51 -10.74
CA ARG A 115 -18.34 -0.59 -11.90
C ARG A 115 -19.47 0.44 -11.82
N LEU A 116 -20.68 0.04 -11.43
CA LEU A 116 -21.81 0.97 -11.28
C LEU A 116 -21.52 2.04 -10.22
N GLY A 117 -20.99 1.66 -9.09
CA GLY A 117 -20.61 2.61 -8.03
C GLY A 117 -19.43 3.49 -8.46
N LEU A 118 -18.38 2.90 -9.01
CA LEU A 118 -17.15 3.60 -9.40
C LEU A 118 -17.37 4.61 -10.55
N LYS A 119 -18.42 4.44 -11.38
CA LYS A 119 -18.83 5.48 -12.33
C LYS A 119 -19.15 6.81 -11.67
N ARG A 120 -19.47 6.82 -10.38
CA ARG A 120 -19.74 8.05 -9.62
C ARG A 120 -18.48 8.65 -8.96
N ALA A 121 -17.38 7.91 -8.88
CA ALA A 121 -16.14 8.47 -8.39
C ALA A 121 -15.65 9.56 -9.35
N ASP A 122 -15.30 10.71 -8.82
CA ASP A 122 -14.78 11.83 -9.58
C ASP A 122 -13.33 11.54 -10.02
N ARG A 123 -12.53 11.06 -9.07
CA ARG A 123 -11.15 10.61 -9.28
C ARG A 123 -10.88 9.31 -8.51
N LEU A 124 -9.97 8.52 -9.05
CA LEU A 124 -9.49 7.26 -8.48
C LEU A 124 -7.95 7.34 -8.40
N VAL A 125 -7.41 7.38 -7.17
CA VAL A 125 -5.97 7.56 -6.94
C VAL A 125 -5.30 6.21 -6.82
N THR A 126 -4.47 5.87 -7.81
CA THR A 126 -3.65 4.66 -7.87
C THR A 126 -2.19 4.96 -7.54
N PHE A 127 -1.43 3.93 -7.18
CA PHE A 127 -0.04 4.05 -6.77
C PHE A 127 0.95 3.55 -7.84
N SER A 128 0.45 3.12 -9.00
CA SER A 128 1.27 2.79 -10.16
C SER A 128 0.51 3.03 -11.47
N ASN A 129 1.25 3.22 -12.56
CA ASN A 129 0.67 3.28 -13.89
C ASN A 129 0.10 1.92 -14.30
N ALA A 130 0.71 0.82 -13.85
CA ALA A 130 0.18 -0.52 -14.08
C ALA A 130 -1.22 -0.71 -13.44
N GLU A 131 -1.45 -0.20 -12.23
CA GLU A 131 -2.78 -0.19 -11.59
C GLU A 131 -3.78 0.63 -12.40
N ARG A 132 -3.37 1.79 -12.89
CA ARG A 132 -4.19 2.66 -13.72
C ARG A 132 -4.68 1.96 -15.00
N GLU A 133 -3.77 1.26 -15.68
CA GLU A 133 -4.10 0.46 -16.86
C GLU A 133 -5.04 -0.71 -16.50
N LEU A 134 -4.66 -1.49 -15.49
CA LEU A 134 -5.41 -2.65 -15.06
C LEU A 134 -6.85 -2.30 -14.66
N TYR A 135 -7.03 -1.31 -13.79
CA TYR A 135 -8.36 -0.98 -13.28
C TYR A 135 -9.24 -0.25 -14.30
N SER A 136 -8.62 0.55 -15.19
CA SER A 136 -9.34 1.13 -16.33
C SER A 136 -9.94 0.01 -17.20
N GLY A 137 -9.16 -1.03 -17.51
CA GLY A 137 -9.62 -2.20 -18.27
C GLY A 137 -10.68 -3.02 -17.54
N VAL A 138 -10.41 -3.41 -16.27
CA VAL A 138 -11.30 -4.27 -15.46
C VAL A 138 -12.66 -3.62 -15.25
N PHE A 139 -12.70 -2.35 -14.90
CA PHE A 139 -13.97 -1.64 -14.61
C PHE A 139 -14.53 -0.90 -15.81
N HIS A 140 -13.87 -0.92 -16.97
CA HIS A 140 -14.24 -0.16 -18.17
C HIS A 140 -14.53 1.31 -17.84
N LEU A 141 -13.59 1.95 -17.16
CA LEU A 141 -13.62 3.37 -16.81
C LEU A 141 -12.56 4.13 -17.62
N PRO A 142 -12.81 5.39 -18.02
CA PRO A 142 -11.82 6.19 -18.73
C PRO A 142 -10.52 6.35 -17.92
N LYS A 143 -9.36 6.24 -18.57
CA LYS A 143 -8.04 6.34 -17.92
C LYS A 143 -7.77 7.70 -17.29
N ASP A 144 -8.34 8.76 -17.85
CA ASP A 144 -8.23 10.13 -17.34
C ASP A 144 -8.89 10.36 -16.00
N ARG A 145 -9.69 9.40 -15.52
CA ARG A 145 -10.27 9.41 -14.17
C ARG A 145 -9.36 8.84 -13.11
N PHE A 146 -8.26 8.21 -13.52
CA PHE A 146 -7.27 7.65 -12.62
C PHE A 146 -6.08 8.60 -12.49
N ASP A 147 -5.82 9.06 -11.28
CA ASP A 147 -4.64 9.83 -10.96
C ASP A 147 -3.55 8.89 -10.45
N PHE A 148 -2.38 8.89 -11.08
CA PHE A 148 -1.22 8.22 -10.53
C PHE A 148 -0.54 9.16 -9.52
N VAL A 149 -0.35 8.67 -8.31
CA VAL A 149 0.40 9.35 -7.25
C VAL A 149 1.31 8.33 -6.60
N TYR A 150 2.58 8.65 -6.44
CA TYR A 150 3.47 7.76 -5.68
C TYR A 150 2.93 7.51 -4.28
N TRP A 151 3.10 6.28 -3.78
CA TRP A 151 2.83 6.01 -2.37
C TRP A 151 3.68 6.94 -1.52
N GLY A 152 3.06 7.79 -0.74
CA GLY A 152 3.75 8.78 0.07
C GLY A 152 3.66 8.40 1.56
N ALA A 153 4.81 8.45 2.21
CA ALA A 153 4.94 8.22 3.63
C ALA A 153 6.05 9.11 4.21
N ASN A 154 6.05 9.28 5.52
CA ASN A 154 7.20 9.82 6.23
C ASN A 154 8.23 8.70 6.48
N GLU A 155 9.48 9.09 6.74
CA GLU A 155 10.50 8.13 7.16
C GLU A 155 9.98 7.35 8.41
N PRO A 156 10.03 6.02 8.41
CA PRO A 156 9.57 5.23 9.55
C PRO A 156 10.32 5.60 10.84
N THR A 157 9.58 5.76 11.92
CA THR A 157 10.20 5.89 13.25
C THR A 157 10.81 4.55 13.65
N VAL A 158 12.08 4.54 13.98
CA VAL A 158 12.82 3.35 14.35
C VAL A 158 13.67 3.60 15.60
N SER A 159 13.86 2.57 16.40
CA SER A 159 14.72 2.64 17.59
C SER A 159 16.20 2.43 17.22
N ASN A 160 17.08 2.86 18.10
CA ASN A 160 18.51 2.57 17.99
C ASN A 160 18.79 1.20 18.67
N GLY A 161 19.46 0.32 17.95
CA GLY A 161 19.89 -0.98 18.47
C GLY A 161 19.58 -2.13 17.50
N ASN A 162 20.59 -2.94 17.23
CA ASN A 162 20.50 -4.16 16.46
C ASN A 162 20.78 -5.36 17.36
N ALA A 163 19.77 -6.18 17.60
CA ALA A 163 19.89 -7.38 18.44
C ALA A 163 20.36 -8.63 17.67
N TYR A 164 20.42 -8.56 16.34
CA TYR A 164 20.58 -9.74 15.48
C TYR A 164 21.90 -9.80 14.70
N GLY A 165 22.76 -8.76 14.78
CA GLY A 165 23.96 -8.69 13.93
C GLY A 165 23.62 -8.40 12.46
N ASP A 166 24.42 -8.93 11.55
CA ASP A 166 24.21 -8.75 10.10
C ASP A 166 23.20 -9.78 9.56
N TYR A 167 22.21 -9.33 8.81
CA TYR A 167 21.21 -10.18 8.16
C TYR A 167 20.57 -9.50 6.94
N VAL A 168 19.92 -10.30 6.12
CA VAL A 168 19.03 -9.87 5.04
C VAL A 168 17.59 -9.86 5.55
N SER A 169 16.86 -8.78 5.32
CA SER A 169 15.45 -8.71 5.69
C SER A 169 14.51 -8.98 4.51
N ALA A 170 13.35 -9.60 4.79
CA ALA A 170 12.23 -9.66 3.86
C ALA A 170 10.93 -9.40 4.62
N ILE A 171 10.17 -8.35 4.21
CA ILE A 171 9.04 -7.87 5.01
C ILE A 171 7.77 -7.75 4.17
N GLY A 172 6.66 -8.20 4.73
CA GLY A 172 5.31 -8.04 4.20
C GLY A 172 4.56 -9.35 3.96
N GLY A 173 3.26 -9.23 3.67
CA GLY A 173 2.38 -10.40 3.55
C GLY A 173 1.64 -10.51 2.22
N ASN A 174 1.42 -9.39 1.50
CA ASN A 174 0.66 -9.43 0.26
C ASN A 174 1.57 -9.77 -0.92
N ALA A 175 1.19 -10.76 -1.73
CA ALA A 175 1.89 -11.18 -2.95
C ALA A 175 3.39 -11.48 -2.72
N ARG A 176 3.75 -12.09 -1.59
CA ARG A 176 5.12 -12.47 -1.30
C ARG A 176 5.42 -13.89 -1.79
N ASP A 177 6.49 -14.03 -2.57
CA ASP A 177 7.04 -15.30 -3.01
C ASP A 177 8.11 -15.79 -2.02
N TYR A 178 7.67 -16.11 -0.81
CA TYR A 178 8.56 -16.68 0.19
C TYR A 178 9.06 -18.10 -0.15
N PRO A 179 8.33 -18.96 -0.87
CA PRO A 179 8.90 -20.21 -1.36
C PRO A 179 10.21 -20.02 -2.13
N THR A 180 10.24 -19.15 -3.13
CA THR A 180 11.46 -18.84 -3.90
C THR A 180 12.56 -18.23 -3.01
N LEU A 181 12.19 -17.38 -2.02
CA LEU A 181 13.17 -16.86 -1.06
C LEU A 181 13.77 -17.97 -0.17
N MET A 182 12.97 -18.95 0.26
CA MET A 182 13.48 -20.09 1.06
C MET A 182 14.44 -20.97 0.23
N GLU A 183 14.15 -21.18 -1.03
CA GLU A 183 15.07 -21.90 -1.94
C GLU A 183 16.38 -21.13 -2.10
N ALA A 184 16.34 -19.83 -2.33
CA ALA A 184 17.53 -18.99 -2.41
C ALA A 184 18.33 -18.99 -1.08
N ALA A 185 17.65 -18.96 0.07
CA ALA A 185 18.30 -18.99 1.38
C ALA A 185 19.01 -20.33 1.65
N ARG A 186 18.47 -21.46 1.16
CA ARG A 186 19.16 -22.76 1.24
C ARG A 186 20.47 -22.80 0.48
N LEU A 187 20.57 -22.05 -0.61
CA LEU A 187 21.81 -21.94 -1.40
C LEU A 187 22.87 -21.06 -0.69
N LEU A 188 22.47 -20.31 0.33
CA LEU A 188 23.29 -19.33 1.05
C LEU A 188 23.29 -19.58 2.58
N PRO A 189 23.73 -20.77 3.05
CA PRO A 189 23.61 -21.15 4.46
C PRO A 189 24.41 -20.25 5.42
N HIS A 190 25.38 -19.50 4.92
CA HIS A 190 26.22 -18.58 5.69
C HIS A 190 25.60 -17.17 5.85
N ILE A 191 24.51 -16.87 5.13
CA ILE A 191 23.81 -15.58 5.21
C ILE A 191 22.57 -15.72 6.10
N PRO A 192 22.44 -14.97 7.20
CA PRO A 192 21.24 -14.96 8.02
C PRO A 192 20.12 -14.15 7.35
N PHE A 193 18.88 -14.67 7.45
CA PHE A 193 17.68 -14.00 6.98
C PHE A 193 16.70 -13.78 8.13
N ILE A 194 16.06 -12.61 8.15
CA ILE A 194 14.90 -12.33 9.01
C ILE A 194 13.71 -11.99 8.14
N VAL A 195 12.66 -12.81 8.24
CA VAL A 195 11.47 -12.71 7.41
C VAL A 195 10.25 -12.37 8.27
N VAL A 196 9.57 -11.28 7.92
CA VAL A 196 8.34 -10.83 8.60
C VAL A 196 7.16 -10.98 7.67
N GLY A 197 6.17 -11.76 8.08
CA GLY A 197 4.99 -12.03 7.27
C GLY A 197 3.75 -12.33 8.10
N ARG A 198 2.71 -12.80 7.41
CA ARG A 198 1.49 -13.31 8.03
C ARG A 198 1.56 -14.83 8.20
N PRO A 199 0.72 -15.44 9.06
CA PRO A 199 0.71 -16.90 9.23
C PRO A 199 0.59 -17.66 7.91
N GLU A 200 -0.28 -17.20 7.02
CA GLU A 200 -0.54 -17.80 5.72
C GLU A 200 0.67 -17.80 4.77
N ASN A 201 1.58 -16.84 4.95
CA ASN A 201 2.79 -16.78 4.13
C ASN A 201 3.80 -17.91 4.45
N PHE A 202 3.69 -18.50 5.63
CA PHE A 202 4.59 -19.56 6.09
C PHE A 202 3.91 -20.93 6.16
N ALA A 203 2.63 -21.01 5.81
CA ALA A 203 1.89 -22.29 5.85
C ALA A 203 2.50 -23.28 4.86
N GLY A 204 2.94 -24.44 5.38
CA GLY A 204 3.54 -25.49 4.57
C GLY A 204 4.97 -25.22 4.09
N LEU A 205 5.60 -24.10 4.48
CA LEU A 205 6.99 -23.82 4.14
C LEU A 205 7.95 -24.54 5.11
N ASP A 206 8.91 -25.24 4.55
CA ASP A 206 10.09 -25.71 5.25
C ASP A 206 11.12 -24.59 5.33
N LEU A 207 11.44 -24.15 6.55
CA LEU A 207 12.33 -23.01 6.80
C LEU A 207 13.78 -23.50 6.92
N PRO A 208 14.72 -22.96 6.11
CA PRO A 208 16.15 -23.20 6.28
C PRO A 208 16.64 -22.75 7.66
N GLN A 209 17.73 -23.36 8.15
CA GLN A 209 18.30 -23.05 9.48
C GLN A 209 18.78 -21.60 9.64
N ASN A 210 19.17 -20.96 8.53
CA ASN A 210 19.60 -19.56 8.47
C ASN A 210 18.44 -18.56 8.34
N VAL A 211 17.17 -19.01 8.43
CA VAL A 211 15.99 -18.15 8.34
C VAL A 211 15.26 -18.06 9.67
N THR A 212 15.18 -16.85 10.22
CA THR A 212 14.33 -16.53 11.38
C THR A 212 13.04 -15.87 10.88
N ARG A 213 11.89 -16.41 11.28
CA ARG A 213 10.58 -15.84 10.93
C ARG A 213 9.95 -15.09 12.09
N HIS A 214 9.28 -13.99 11.77
CA HIS A 214 8.38 -13.28 12.67
C HIS A 214 6.99 -13.17 12.05
N VAL A 215 5.94 -13.39 12.85
CA VAL A 215 4.56 -13.45 12.37
C VAL A 215 3.69 -12.42 13.09
N ASN A 216 2.91 -11.65 12.34
CA ASN A 216 2.00 -10.65 12.87
C ASN A 216 2.64 -9.66 13.87
N THR A 217 3.86 -9.25 13.60
CA THR A 217 4.57 -8.29 14.44
C THR A 217 4.03 -6.87 14.28
N PRO A 218 4.18 -6.00 15.29
CA PRO A 218 3.91 -4.58 15.15
C PRO A 218 4.73 -3.96 14.01
N LEU A 219 4.17 -2.95 13.35
CA LEU A 219 4.82 -2.26 12.22
C LEU A 219 6.17 -1.67 12.63
N GLU A 220 6.23 -1.05 13.80
CA GLU A 220 7.48 -0.46 14.34
C GLU A 220 8.59 -1.51 14.46
N PHE A 221 8.28 -2.70 14.98
CA PHE A 221 9.24 -3.79 15.07
C PHE A 221 9.73 -4.24 13.68
N ALA A 222 8.82 -4.38 12.73
CA ALA A 222 9.19 -4.73 11.34
C ALA A 222 10.06 -3.65 10.69
N MET A 223 9.78 -2.37 10.94
CA MET A 223 10.62 -1.27 10.44
C MET A 223 11.99 -1.21 11.11
N ASN A 224 12.08 -1.56 12.40
CA ASN A 224 13.36 -1.72 13.09
C ASN A 224 14.21 -2.85 12.47
N LEU A 225 13.60 -4.00 12.19
CA LEU A 225 14.29 -5.07 11.47
C LEU A 225 14.75 -4.63 10.09
N LEU A 226 13.94 -3.89 9.35
CA LEU A 226 14.32 -3.34 8.06
C LEU A 226 15.51 -2.36 8.18
N LYS A 227 15.46 -1.44 9.14
CA LYS A 227 16.52 -0.44 9.37
C LYS A 227 17.87 -1.07 9.65
N HIS A 228 17.92 -2.13 10.45
CA HIS A 228 19.15 -2.74 10.90
C HIS A 228 19.64 -3.91 10.01
N SER A 229 18.89 -4.28 8.97
CA SER A 229 19.35 -5.25 7.99
C SER A 229 20.47 -4.69 7.11
N ARG A 230 21.29 -5.54 6.52
CA ARG A 230 22.25 -5.13 5.50
C ARG A 230 21.54 -4.55 4.29
N PHE A 231 20.55 -5.28 3.79
CA PHE A 231 19.65 -4.89 2.71
C PHE A 231 18.35 -5.66 2.79
N MET A 232 17.39 -5.30 1.96
CA MET A 232 16.09 -5.96 1.89
C MET A 232 15.95 -6.76 0.61
N VAL A 233 15.33 -7.94 0.72
CA VAL A 233 14.76 -8.69 -0.42
C VAL A 233 13.25 -8.52 -0.42
N LEU A 234 12.69 -8.12 -1.55
CA LEU A 234 11.25 -8.04 -1.76
C LEU A 234 10.84 -9.07 -2.82
N PRO A 235 10.63 -10.34 -2.43
CA PRO A 235 10.23 -11.38 -3.34
C PRO A 235 8.74 -11.24 -3.63
N LEU A 236 8.39 -10.85 -4.84
CA LEU A 236 7.01 -10.73 -5.29
C LEU A 236 6.69 -11.87 -6.23
N ASN A 237 5.52 -12.48 -6.06
CA ASN A 237 4.99 -13.39 -7.06
C ASN A 237 4.44 -12.58 -8.24
N SER A 238 4.33 -13.20 -9.41
CA SER A 238 3.63 -12.62 -10.56
C SER A 238 2.14 -12.57 -10.23
N SER A 239 1.71 -11.50 -9.54
CA SER A 239 0.29 -11.26 -9.29
C SER A 239 -0.29 -10.37 -10.37
N ASP A 240 -1.57 -10.58 -10.70
CA ASP A 240 -2.32 -9.73 -11.61
C ASP A 240 -2.53 -8.31 -11.06
N VAL A 241 -2.16 -8.08 -9.80
CA VAL A 241 -2.34 -6.82 -9.10
C VAL A 241 -1.01 -6.30 -8.58
N PRO A 242 -0.60 -5.08 -8.96
CA PRO A 242 0.61 -4.46 -8.45
C PRO A 242 0.66 -4.41 -6.93
N CYS A 243 1.81 -4.80 -6.36
CA CYS A 243 2.02 -4.88 -4.92
C CYS A 243 3.43 -4.42 -4.53
N GLY A 244 3.64 -4.18 -3.24
CA GLY A 244 4.98 -3.93 -2.70
C GLY A 244 5.31 -2.45 -2.44
N HIS A 245 4.55 -1.50 -2.95
CA HIS A 245 4.83 -0.05 -2.88
C HIS A 245 5.14 0.43 -1.45
N VAL A 246 4.35 0.01 -0.46
CA VAL A 246 4.55 0.39 0.96
C VAL A 246 5.92 -0.03 1.46
N THR A 247 6.33 -1.26 1.15
CA THR A 247 7.61 -1.82 1.61
C THR A 247 8.80 -1.22 0.84
N ILE A 248 8.65 -1.01 -0.48
CA ILE A 248 9.65 -0.33 -1.31
C ILE A 248 9.93 1.06 -0.77
N VAL A 249 8.89 1.87 -0.57
CA VAL A 249 9.02 3.26 -0.10
C VAL A 249 9.60 3.32 1.31
N ALA A 250 9.20 2.40 2.20
CA ALA A 250 9.78 2.32 3.55
C ALA A 250 11.28 2.00 3.51
N ALA A 251 11.71 1.05 2.68
CA ALA A 251 13.13 0.71 2.52
C ALA A 251 13.92 1.89 1.93
N MET A 252 13.35 2.57 0.94
CA MET A 252 13.95 3.76 0.33
C MET A 252 14.13 4.89 1.35
N HIS A 253 13.11 5.23 2.14
CA HIS A 253 13.22 6.25 3.19
C HIS A 253 14.30 5.90 4.22
N LEU A 254 14.42 4.63 4.57
CA LEU A 254 15.46 4.13 5.48
C LEU A 254 16.86 4.05 4.84
N GLY A 255 16.98 4.37 3.54
CA GLY A 255 18.24 4.29 2.79
C GLY A 255 18.74 2.86 2.63
N LYS A 256 17.85 1.86 2.55
CA LYS A 256 18.19 0.46 2.38
C LYS A 256 18.31 0.07 0.92
N ALA A 257 19.40 -0.58 0.57
CA ALA A 257 19.50 -1.28 -0.70
C ALA A 257 18.42 -2.37 -0.78
N MET A 258 17.99 -2.68 -1.99
CA MET A 258 16.93 -3.68 -2.22
C MET A 258 17.26 -4.60 -3.38
N ILE A 259 16.83 -5.86 -3.26
CA ILE A 259 16.62 -6.76 -4.39
C ILE A 259 15.11 -6.94 -4.51
N VAL A 260 14.54 -6.59 -5.66
CA VAL A 260 13.10 -6.65 -5.92
C VAL A 260 12.83 -7.58 -7.08
N THR A 261 11.83 -8.44 -6.95
CA THR A 261 11.40 -9.28 -8.08
C THR A 261 10.68 -8.44 -9.12
N ALA A 262 10.99 -8.62 -10.39
CA ALA A 262 10.30 -7.98 -11.51
C ALA A 262 8.81 -8.36 -11.48
N SER A 263 7.97 -7.43 -11.05
CA SER A 263 6.53 -7.60 -10.93
C SER A 263 5.82 -6.36 -11.42
N SER A 264 4.61 -6.52 -11.90
CA SER A 264 3.78 -5.41 -12.36
C SER A 264 3.69 -4.29 -11.32
N GLY A 265 3.94 -3.05 -11.72
CA GLY A 265 3.79 -1.84 -10.89
C GLY A 265 5.00 -1.48 -10.02
N VAL A 266 6.09 -2.26 -10.03
CA VAL A 266 7.33 -1.84 -9.34
C VAL A 266 8.15 -0.88 -10.19
N ASP A 267 7.99 -0.89 -11.51
CA ASP A 267 8.77 -0.11 -12.48
C ASP A 267 8.64 1.41 -12.29
N ASP A 268 7.52 1.87 -11.70
CA ASP A 268 7.35 3.29 -11.37
C ASP A 268 8.27 3.74 -10.21
N TYR A 269 8.77 2.81 -9.38
CA TYR A 269 9.60 3.08 -8.20
C TYR A 269 11.03 2.60 -8.35
N VAL A 270 11.23 1.50 -9.07
CA VAL A 270 12.49 0.77 -9.14
C VAL A 270 13.17 0.99 -10.49
N MET A 271 14.36 1.55 -10.45
CA MET A 271 15.28 1.70 -11.58
C MET A 271 16.41 0.68 -11.40
N ALA A 272 16.43 -0.34 -12.25
CA ALA A 272 17.38 -1.45 -12.15
C ALA A 272 18.84 -0.97 -12.16
N ASN A 273 19.63 -1.44 -11.20
CA ASN A 273 21.02 -1.07 -10.93
C ASN A 273 21.27 0.38 -10.50
N GLU A 274 20.22 1.20 -10.39
CA GLU A 274 20.33 2.58 -9.92
C GLU A 274 19.90 2.70 -8.45
N ASN A 275 18.68 2.25 -8.10
CA ASN A 275 18.15 2.30 -6.75
C ASN A 275 17.74 0.94 -6.17
N ALA A 276 17.79 -0.12 -6.98
CA ALA A 276 17.61 -1.50 -6.56
C ALA A 276 18.26 -2.48 -7.56
N LEU A 277 18.47 -3.71 -7.14
CA LEU A 277 18.71 -4.83 -8.07
C LEU A 277 17.36 -5.49 -8.38
N VAL A 278 17.19 -5.98 -9.60
CA VAL A 278 15.96 -6.61 -10.08
C VAL A 278 16.24 -8.06 -10.47
N CYS A 279 15.39 -8.95 -10.01
CA CYS A 279 15.48 -10.40 -10.22
C CYS A 279 14.20 -10.90 -10.93
N PRO A 280 14.27 -11.86 -11.84
CA PRO A 280 13.07 -12.50 -12.40
C PRO A 280 12.21 -13.17 -11.33
N VAL A 281 10.90 -13.27 -11.59
CA VAL A 281 9.94 -13.95 -10.69
C VAL A 281 10.21 -15.46 -10.65
N GLY A 282 10.20 -16.07 -9.45
CA GLY A 282 10.34 -17.52 -9.27
C GLY A 282 11.74 -18.08 -9.49
N GLU A 283 12.75 -17.24 -9.69
CA GLU A 283 14.11 -17.65 -10.06
C GLU A 283 15.05 -17.65 -8.83
N ALA A 284 15.01 -18.73 -8.02
CA ALA A 284 15.79 -18.82 -6.78
C ALA A 284 17.32 -18.72 -7.01
N ASN A 285 17.86 -19.27 -8.10
CA ASN A 285 19.28 -19.17 -8.43
C ASN A 285 19.70 -17.73 -8.78
N SER A 286 18.90 -17.02 -9.57
CA SER A 286 19.11 -15.62 -9.87
C SER A 286 19.05 -14.77 -8.61
N LEU A 287 18.05 -15.02 -7.75
CA LEU A 287 17.88 -14.33 -6.47
C LEU A 287 19.08 -14.56 -5.54
N SER A 288 19.53 -15.83 -5.38
CA SER A 288 20.69 -16.16 -4.54
C SER A 288 21.96 -15.48 -5.04
N SER A 289 22.21 -15.44 -6.35
CA SER A 289 23.37 -14.76 -6.93
C SER A 289 23.38 -13.26 -6.65
N LEU A 290 22.21 -12.60 -6.72
CA LEU A 290 22.10 -11.18 -6.39
C LEU A 290 22.25 -10.92 -4.89
N ILE A 291 21.74 -11.82 -4.04
CA ILE A 291 21.92 -11.74 -2.58
C ILE A 291 23.39 -11.87 -2.22
N GLU A 292 24.09 -12.87 -2.75
CA GLU A 292 25.54 -13.09 -2.53
C GLU A 292 26.33 -11.86 -2.96
N LYS A 293 26.05 -11.33 -4.16
CA LYS A 293 26.70 -10.12 -4.68
C LYS A 293 26.51 -8.95 -3.72
N LEU A 294 25.28 -8.69 -3.27
CA LEU A 294 24.98 -7.54 -2.43
C LEU A 294 25.50 -7.74 -0.99
N TRP A 295 25.57 -9.01 -0.53
CA TRP A 295 26.15 -9.35 0.75
C TRP A 295 27.66 -9.07 0.80
N GLY A 296 28.37 -9.32 -0.29
CA GLY A 296 29.82 -9.08 -0.41
C GLY A 296 30.23 -7.65 -0.74
N ASP A 297 29.29 -6.77 -1.15
CA ASP A 297 29.58 -5.44 -1.70
C ASP A 297 28.86 -4.34 -0.89
N ALA A 298 29.52 -3.84 0.15
CA ALA A 298 29.00 -2.78 1.00
C ALA A 298 28.87 -1.43 0.28
N ASP A 299 29.74 -1.15 -0.70
CA ASP A 299 29.72 0.09 -1.48
C ASP A 299 28.51 0.09 -2.42
N LEU A 300 28.22 -1.05 -3.04
CA LEU A 300 27.01 -1.22 -3.85
C LEU A 300 25.73 -1.05 -2.99
N CYS A 301 25.70 -1.65 -1.78
CA CYS A 301 24.60 -1.44 -0.85
C CYS A 301 24.40 0.04 -0.51
N SER A 302 25.49 0.73 -0.17
CA SER A 302 25.46 2.16 0.17
C SER A 302 24.96 3.01 -1.01
N ARG A 303 25.46 2.76 -2.20
CA ARG A 303 25.09 3.50 -3.42
C ARG A 303 23.61 3.30 -3.78
N LEU A 304 23.13 2.06 -3.81
CA LEU A 304 21.73 1.76 -4.12
C LEU A 304 20.78 2.34 -3.05
N GLY A 305 21.14 2.21 -1.78
CA GLY A 305 20.36 2.75 -0.66
C GLY A 305 20.26 4.28 -0.70
N ALA A 306 21.39 4.97 -0.97
CA ALA A 306 21.42 6.43 -1.10
C ALA A 306 20.56 6.92 -2.29
N SER A 307 20.66 6.25 -3.43
CA SER A 307 19.85 6.55 -4.62
C SER A 307 18.35 6.33 -4.32
N GLY A 308 17.99 5.21 -3.69
CA GLY A 308 16.60 4.95 -3.26
C GLY A 308 16.08 6.01 -2.31
N LYS A 309 16.89 6.44 -1.32
CA LYS A 309 16.50 7.51 -0.38
C LYS A 309 16.26 8.83 -1.10
N SER A 310 17.13 9.20 -2.02
CA SER A 310 16.97 10.41 -2.83
C SER A 310 15.67 10.37 -3.64
N PHE A 311 15.36 9.25 -4.27
CA PHE A 311 14.12 9.05 -4.99
C PHE A 311 12.87 9.21 -4.07
N ALA A 312 12.90 8.55 -2.89
CA ALA A 312 11.77 8.61 -1.95
C ALA A 312 11.52 10.03 -1.43
N LEU A 313 12.57 10.76 -1.07
CA LEU A 313 12.47 12.15 -0.63
C LEU A 313 11.90 13.07 -1.73
N ALA A 314 12.29 12.84 -2.97
CA ALA A 314 11.81 13.63 -4.11
C ALA A 314 10.35 13.31 -4.48
N ASN A 315 9.90 12.04 -4.37
CA ASN A 315 8.66 11.58 -4.98
C ASN A 315 7.65 10.97 -3.99
N CYS A 316 8.09 10.34 -2.91
CA CYS A 316 7.27 9.48 -2.05
C CYS A 316 7.02 10.06 -0.66
N SER A 317 7.02 11.38 -0.50
CA SER A 317 6.72 12.02 0.79
C SER A 317 5.21 12.18 1.00
N GLU A 318 4.76 12.22 2.27
CA GLU A 318 3.38 12.53 2.65
C GLU A 318 2.93 13.87 2.03
N GLN A 319 3.83 14.86 1.94
CA GLN A 319 3.55 16.16 1.36
C GLN A 319 3.17 16.11 -0.13
N LYS A 320 3.66 15.13 -0.89
CA LYS A 320 3.26 14.93 -2.30
C LYS A 320 1.80 14.50 -2.40
N ILE A 321 1.36 13.60 -1.52
CA ILE A 321 -0.06 13.20 -1.45
C ILE A 321 -0.92 14.37 -1.01
N VAL A 322 -0.49 15.12 0.00
CA VAL A 322 -1.19 16.33 0.47
C VAL A 322 -1.32 17.35 -0.65
N HIS A 323 -0.25 17.57 -1.43
CA HIS A 323 -0.28 18.47 -2.57
C HIS A 323 -1.28 18.03 -3.64
N HIS A 324 -1.30 16.75 -3.99
CA HIS A 324 -2.30 16.20 -4.92
C HIS A 324 -3.73 16.45 -4.40
N PHE A 325 -3.99 16.14 -3.14
CA PHE A 325 -5.31 16.33 -2.54
C PHE A 325 -5.72 17.80 -2.51
N ARG A 326 -4.80 18.71 -2.16
CA ARG A 326 -5.01 20.15 -2.18
C ARG A 326 -5.32 20.65 -3.60
N SER A 327 -4.56 20.20 -4.58
CA SER A 327 -4.79 20.52 -5.99
C SER A 327 -6.16 20.04 -6.44
N TYR A 328 -6.55 18.82 -6.10
CA TYR A 328 -7.87 18.28 -6.41
C TYR A 328 -9.00 19.12 -5.78
N THR A 329 -8.91 19.45 -4.49
CA THR A 329 -9.96 20.23 -3.81
C THR A 329 -10.10 21.65 -4.34
N ASN A 330 -9.02 22.24 -4.86
CA ASN A 330 -9.03 23.57 -5.49
C ASN A 330 -9.73 23.56 -6.87
N THR A 331 -9.83 22.42 -7.55
CA THR A 331 -10.59 22.31 -8.80
C THR A 331 -12.09 22.28 -8.59
N ILE A 332 -12.56 22.01 -7.37
CA ILE A 332 -13.98 21.94 -7.03
C ILE A 332 -14.46 23.35 -6.74
N LYS A 333 -15.23 23.92 -7.68
CA LYS A 333 -15.90 25.20 -7.44
C LYS A 333 -16.90 25.04 -6.29
N ALA A 334 -16.87 25.96 -5.34
CA ALA A 334 -17.79 26.02 -4.22
C ALA A 334 -19.25 26.19 -4.68
#